data_78a3f5bea6195104d441c3351e65fa9d
#
_entry.id   78a3f5bea6195104d441c3351e65fa9d
#
_cell.length_a   1.000
_cell.length_b   1.000
_cell.length_c   1.000
_cell.angle_alpha   90.00
_cell.angle_beta   90.00
_cell.angle_gamma   90.00
#
_symmetry.space_group_name_H-M   'P 1'
#
loop_
_entity.id
_entity.type
_entity.pdbx_description
1 polymer ?
#
loop_
_entity_poly.entity_id
_entity_poly.type
_entity_poly.pdbx_seq_one_letter_code
_entity_poly.pdbx_strand_id
1 'polypeptide(L)'
;MKQTILVTGGTGFIGSHTTVELQQAGYNVVIVDNLSNSKIEVLDGIEKITGVRPAFEQVDLRDKAATEAVFQKYPDIQGIIH
;
A
#
# COMPACT_ATOMS: atom_id res chain seq x y z
N MET A 1 -16.51 -6.50 -8.05
CA MET A 1 -15.85 -5.86 -6.91
C MET A 1 -14.35 -5.84 -7.11
N LYS A 2 -13.70 -4.77 -6.69
CA LYS A 2 -12.25 -4.67 -6.77
C LYS A 2 -11.60 -5.54 -5.70
N GLN A 3 -10.55 -6.25 -6.06
CA GLN A 3 -9.73 -6.97 -5.11
C GLN A 3 -8.77 -6.01 -4.42
N THR A 4 -8.44 -6.28 -3.17
CA THR A 4 -7.52 -5.46 -2.38
C THR A 4 -6.19 -6.18 -2.25
N ILE A 5 -5.12 -5.48 -2.59
CA ILE A 5 -3.75 -5.99 -2.53
C ILE A 5 -2.96 -5.15 -1.54
N LEU A 6 -2.25 -5.82 -0.65
CA LEU A 6 -1.34 -5.15 0.28
C LEU A 6 0.03 -5.07 -0.37
N VAL A 7 0.61 -3.87 -0.40
CA VAL A 7 1.96 -3.64 -0.95
C VAL A 7 2.85 -3.16 0.19
N THR A 8 3.87 -3.93 0.53
CA THR A 8 4.85 -3.52 1.52
C THR A 8 5.92 -2.67 0.85
N GLY A 9 6.34 -1.60 1.53
CA GLY A 9 7.30 -0.68 0.95
C GLY A 9 6.73 0.11 -0.22
N GLY A 10 5.40 0.33 -0.24
CA GLY A 10 4.72 0.98 -1.36
C GLY A 10 5.07 2.45 -1.57
N THR A 11 5.76 3.08 -0.62
CA THR A 11 6.24 4.45 -0.77
C THR A 11 7.68 4.51 -1.27
N GLY A 12 8.35 3.37 -1.43
CA GLY A 12 9.65 3.31 -2.08
C GLY A 12 9.52 3.38 -3.60
N PHE A 13 10.64 3.42 -4.29
CA PHE A 13 10.65 3.61 -5.74
C PHE A 13 9.92 2.47 -6.47
N ILE A 14 10.32 1.22 -6.19
CA ILE A 14 9.70 0.06 -6.86
C ILE A 14 8.27 -0.15 -6.39
N GLY A 15 8.03 -0.02 -5.07
CA GLY A 15 6.69 -0.22 -4.51
C GLY A 15 5.68 0.80 -5.01
N SER A 16 6.09 2.06 -5.18
CA SER A 16 5.18 3.07 -5.71
C SER A 16 4.82 2.80 -7.16
N HIS A 17 5.77 2.35 -7.95
CA HIS A 17 5.53 2.00 -9.35
C HIS A 17 4.56 0.81 -9.45
N THR A 18 4.77 -0.21 -8.63
CA THR A 18 3.87 -1.37 -8.55
C THR A 18 2.46 -0.94 -8.15
N THR A 19 2.35 -0.02 -7.18
CA THR A 19 1.05 0.50 -6.73
C THR A 19 0.31 1.18 -7.88
N VAL A 20 1.00 2.01 -8.66
CA VAL A 20 0.39 2.68 -9.82
C VAL A 20 -0.17 1.64 -10.79
N GLU A 21 0.64 0.62 -11.13
CA GLU A 21 0.20 -0.41 -12.06
C GLU A 21 -1.01 -1.18 -11.54
N LEU A 22 -1.02 -1.53 -10.25
CA LEU A 22 -2.15 -2.25 -9.66
C LEU A 22 -3.42 -1.42 -9.69
N GLN A 23 -3.34 -0.14 -9.34
CA GLN A 23 -4.52 0.73 -9.36
C GLN A 23 -5.05 0.92 -10.78
N GLN A 24 -4.17 1.05 -11.75
CA GLN A 24 -4.59 1.17 -13.15
C GLN A 24 -5.20 -0.12 -13.68
N ALA A 25 -4.84 -1.26 -13.11
CA ALA A 25 -5.45 -2.54 -13.44
C ALA A 25 -6.77 -2.79 -12.72
N GLY A 26 -7.19 -1.87 -11.83
CA GLY A 26 -8.49 -1.97 -11.16
C GLY A 26 -8.45 -2.55 -9.77
N TYR A 27 -7.27 -2.69 -9.16
CA TYR A 27 -7.16 -3.17 -7.78
C TYR A 27 -7.22 -2.02 -6.79
N ASN A 28 -7.75 -2.28 -5.60
CA ASN A 28 -7.53 -1.42 -4.45
C ASN A 28 -6.18 -1.78 -3.83
N VAL A 29 -5.44 -0.78 -3.39
CA VAL A 29 -4.12 -1.01 -2.81
C VAL A 29 -4.06 -0.43 -1.40
N VAL A 30 -3.54 -1.23 -0.48
CA VAL A 30 -3.19 -0.79 0.88
C VAL A 30 -1.67 -0.83 0.95
N ILE A 31 -1.05 0.31 1.22
CA ILE A 31 0.40 0.40 1.36
C ILE A 31 0.77 0.34 2.83
N VAL A 32 1.72 -0.51 3.16
CA VAL A 32 2.31 -0.60 4.50
C VAL A 32 3.79 -0.27 4.39
N ASP A 33 4.22 0.74 5.13
CA ASP A 33 5.60 1.20 5.10
C ASP A 33 5.93 1.85 6.44
N ASN A 34 7.14 1.69 6.92
CA ASN A 34 7.60 2.37 8.13
C ASN A 34 8.22 3.75 7.85
N LEU A 35 8.33 4.13 6.58
CA LEU A 35 8.86 5.41 6.12
C LEU A 35 10.34 5.62 6.47
N SER A 36 11.08 4.55 6.75
CA SER A 36 12.50 4.69 7.12
C SER A 36 13.36 5.17 5.94
N ASN A 37 13.00 4.78 4.72
CA ASN A 37 13.78 5.12 3.52
C ASN A 37 12.94 5.76 2.42
N SER A 38 11.72 6.22 2.74
CA SER A 38 10.80 6.76 1.74
C SER A 38 9.97 7.88 2.35
N LYS A 39 9.24 8.58 1.51
CA LYS A 39 8.47 9.76 1.92
C LYS A 39 7.00 9.57 1.65
N ILE A 40 6.18 10.05 2.56
CA ILE A 40 4.72 9.96 2.41
C ILE A 40 4.22 10.78 1.20
N GLU A 41 4.97 11.77 0.76
CA GLU A 41 4.63 12.58 -0.41
C GLU A 41 4.52 11.74 -1.70
N VAL A 42 5.09 10.54 -1.70
CA VAL A 42 4.93 9.60 -2.81
C VAL A 42 3.46 9.26 -3.04
N LEU A 43 2.65 9.24 -1.98
CA LEU A 43 1.21 9.00 -2.11
C LEU A 43 0.53 10.08 -2.96
N ASP A 44 0.96 11.32 -2.84
CA ASP A 44 0.43 12.41 -3.65
C ASP A 44 0.76 12.19 -5.13
N GLY A 45 1.96 11.72 -5.43
CA GLY A 45 2.37 11.42 -6.79
C GLY A 45 1.55 10.28 -7.40
N ILE A 46 1.30 9.22 -6.61
CA ILE A 46 0.47 8.11 -7.05
C ILE A 46 -0.95 8.58 -7.38
N GLU A 47 -1.52 9.40 -6.50
CA GLU A 47 -2.86 9.93 -6.70
C GLU A 47 -2.95 10.79 -7.96
N LYS A 48 -1.92 11.60 -8.25
CA LYS A 48 -1.89 12.40 -9.46
C LYS A 48 -1.87 11.56 -10.73
N ILE A 49 -1.19 10.42 -10.69
CA ILE A 49 -1.07 9.55 -11.85
C ILE A 49 -2.35 8.72 -12.05
N THR A 50 -2.89 8.15 -10.98
CA THR A 50 -3.99 7.18 -11.06
C THR A 50 -5.36 7.79 -10.79
N GLY A 51 -5.41 8.98 -10.17
CA GLY A 51 -6.65 9.59 -9.71
C GLY A 51 -7.17 9.01 -8.40
N VAL A 52 -6.47 8.05 -7.82
CA VAL A 52 -6.90 7.37 -6.58
C VAL A 52 -5.74 7.34 -5.59
N ARG A 53 -5.97 7.87 -4.40
CA ARG A 53 -4.99 7.80 -3.32
C ARG A 53 -5.08 6.43 -2.65
N PRO A 54 -3.99 5.63 -2.61
CA PRO A 54 -4.05 4.32 -1.95
C PRO A 54 -4.19 4.50 -0.43
N ALA A 55 -4.78 3.51 0.23
CA ALA A 55 -4.80 3.48 1.69
C ALA A 55 -3.37 3.29 2.19
N PHE A 56 -3.04 3.91 3.31
CA PHE A 56 -1.70 3.87 3.85
C PHE A 56 -1.72 3.58 5.35
N GLU A 57 -0.86 2.65 5.77
CA GLU A 57 -0.65 2.33 7.18
C GLU A 57 0.84 2.41 7.47
N GLN A 58 1.23 3.30 8.38
CA GLN A 58 2.61 3.41 8.80
C GLN A 58 2.89 2.34 9.85
N VAL A 59 3.43 1.21 9.43
CA VAL A 59 3.65 0.05 10.28
C VAL A 59 5.00 -0.56 9.94
N ASP A 60 5.72 -0.97 10.98
CA ASP A 60 6.89 -1.82 10.84
C ASP A 60 6.42 -3.27 10.85
N LEU A 61 6.69 -4.01 9.77
CA LEU A 61 6.23 -5.39 9.64
C LEU A 61 6.86 -6.33 10.68
N ARG A 62 7.91 -5.90 11.37
CA ARG A 62 8.47 -6.65 12.49
C ARG A 62 7.57 -6.60 13.72
N ASP A 63 6.68 -5.63 13.80
CA ASP A 63 5.69 -5.53 14.87
C ASP A 63 4.48 -6.38 14.51
N LYS A 64 4.39 -7.57 15.10
CA LYS A 64 3.32 -8.53 14.78
C LYS A 64 1.94 -8.00 15.12
N ALA A 65 1.80 -7.33 16.26
CA ALA A 65 0.49 -6.81 16.68
C ALA A 65 -0.02 -5.74 15.72
N ALA A 66 0.86 -4.82 15.30
CA ALA A 66 0.50 -3.78 14.36
C ALA A 66 0.18 -4.37 12.98
N THR A 67 0.93 -5.38 12.55
CA THR A 67 0.68 -6.06 11.28
C THR A 67 -0.67 -6.76 11.29
N GLU A 68 -1.00 -7.47 12.36
CA GLU A 68 -2.30 -8.13 12.50
C GLU A 68 -3.44 -7.12 12.48
N ALA A 69 -3.25 -5.95 13.09
CA ALA A 69 -4.26 -4.89 13.09
C ALA A 69 -4.57 -4.42 11.68
N VAL A 70 -3.57 -4.37 10.78
CA VAL A 70 -3.78 -4.02 9.39
C VAL A 70 -4.72 -5.02 8.72
N PHE A 71 -4.47 -6.32 8.90
CA PHE A 71 -5.34 -7.34 8.30
C PHE A 71 -6.75 -7.32 8.87
N GLN A 72 -6.91 -6.97 10.14
CA GLN A 72 -8.24 -6.82 10.74
C GLN A 72 -8.97 -5.61 10.20
N LYS A 73 -8.24 -4.52 9.94
CA LYS A 73 -8.81 -3.30 9.38
C LYS A 73 -9.22 -3.45 7.92
N TYR A 74 -8.48 -4.27 7.18
CA TYR A 74 -8.74 -4.52 5.76
C TYR A 74 -8.96 -6.03 5.55
N PRO A 75 -10.12 -6.56 5.94
CA PRO A 75 -10.34 -8.03 5.90
C PRO A 75 -10.46 -8.59 4.49
N ASP A 76 -10.59 -7.74 3.48
CA ASP A 76 -10.73 -8.15 2.09
C ASP A 76 -9.41 -8.20 1.33
N ILE A 77 -8.27 -8.09 2.02
CA ILE A 77 -6.96 -8.25 1.38
C ILE A 77 -6.86 -9.68 0.83
N GLN A 78 -6.58 -9.80 -0.46
CA GLN A 78 -6.51 -11.08 -1.15
C GLN A 78 -5.11 -11.43 -1.64
N GLY A 79 -4.18 -10.48 -1.63
CA GLY A 79 -2.81 -10.72 -2.05
C GLY A 79 -1.86 -9.76 -1.37
N ILE A 80 -0.60 -10.18 -1.28
CA ILE A 80 0.47 -9.39 -0.69
C ILE A 80 1.65 -9.36 -1.66
N ILE A 81 2.12 -8.15 -1.95
CA ILE A 81 3.35 -7.94 -2.73
C ILE A 81 4.40 -7.40 -1.78
N HIS A 82 5.49 -8.11 -1.68
CA HIS A 82 6.55 -7.79 -0.73
C HIS A 82 7.79 -7.32 -1.46
#